data_2dc39aa32b1d816e5d85ad1780918589
#
_entry.id   2dc39aa32b1d816e5d85ad1780918589
#
_cell.length_a   1.000
_cell.length_b   1.000
_cell.length_c   1.000
_cell.angle_alpha   90.00
_cell.angle_beta   90.00
_cell.angle_gamma   90.00
#
_symmetry.space_group_name_H-M   'P 1'
#
loop_
_entity.id
_entity.type
_entity.pdbx_description
1 polymer ?
#
loop_
_entity_poly.entity_id
_entity_poly.type
_entity_poly.pdbx_seq_one_letter_code
_entity_poly.pdbx_strand_id
1 'polypeptide(L)'
;MGKSNQSTQEINSQAQNPLGTAPVGGLIAKFAIPAIISMLVSAMYNIVDQIFIGQGVGMLGNAATNVAFPVTTVATALALLLGIGGASNYNLEMGAGQEKKASGIAGTALSSLAISGLILAVIVLMFLKPLLTLFGATADVMPYAVDYTGITAFGLPFYILSVGGNHVVRADRSPTYSMVCIMIGAIINTILDPLFIFGFGWGIKGAAWATVIGQVASGVLVIVYFCKFRKMYLSGGMLKPKLSYLKAIISLGLASCINQIAMAIVQIVLNNILRYYGANSVYGSDIPIACVGVISKVNQVFMAICIGISQGSQPIWGFNYGAKKYDRVRQAYRYSVTACTVIATIFFFCFQIFPHQIVGIFGTGSNLYFQFAERYLKIFMFMTFANGIQPVSSGFFTSIGMAKLGIVMSLTRQVIFLLPLIIIFPLFMGIDGVMYAGPIADAAAFVLAIVFARRELGKMRSAEIA
;
A
#
# COMPACT_ATOMS: atom_id res chain seq x y z
N MET A 1 -14.14 25.92 -38.19
CA MET A 1 -13.10 26.63 -37.40
C MET A 1 -12.96 26.15 -35.95
N GLY A 2 -13.96 25.61 -35.29
CA GLY A 2 -13.86 25.18 -33.86
C GLY A 2 -13.03 23.90 -33.56
N LYS A 3 -12.95 22.95 -34.49
CA LYS A 3 -12.17 21.70 -34.33
C LYS A 3 -10.65 21.86 -34.45
N SER A 4 -10.19 22.81 -35.30
CA SER A 4 -8.76 23.09 -35.52
C SER A 4 -8.12 23.78 -34.33
N ASN A 5 -8.84 24.69 -33.63
CA ASN A 5 -8.33 25.36 -32.43
C ASN A 5 -8.29 24.47 -31.19
N GLN A 6 -9.19 23.48 -31.06
CA GLN A 6 -9.15 22.51 -29.98
C GLN A 6 -7.97 21.55 -30.10
N SER A 7 -7.70 21.03 -31.31
CA SER A 7 -6.53 20.15 -31.54
C SER A 7 -5.19 20.86 -31.33
N THR A 8 -5.08 22.14 -31.65
CA THR A 8 -3.86 22.92 -31.47
C THR A 8 -3.63 23.27 -29.99
N GLN A 9 -4.69 23.52 -29.20
CA GLN A 9 -4.59 23.73 -27.74
C GLN A 9 -4.26 22.42 -27.01
N GLU A 10 -4.84 21.29 -27.42
CA GLU A 10 -4.55 19.97 -26.85
C GLU A 10 -3.09 19.54 -27.14
N ILE A 11 -2.58 19.77 -28.33
CA ILE A 11 -1.17 19.51 -28.68
C ILE A 11 -0.22 20.41 -27.87
N ASN A 12 -0.56 21.68 -27.66
CA ASN A 12 0.25 22.59 -26.87
C ASN A 12 0.25 22.24 -25.37
N SER A 13 -0.86 21.76 -24.81
CA SER A 13 -0.92 21.35 -23.41
C SER A 13 -0.12 20.07 -23.14
N GLN A 14 -0.13 19.11 -24.07
CA GLN A 14 0.73 17.92 -24.03
C GLN A 14 2.22 18.25 -24.14
N ALA A 15 2.59 19.19 -25.00
CA ALA A 15 3.97 19.64 -25.17
C ALA A 15 4.53 20.34 -23.93
N GLN A 16 3.68 20.93 -23.06
CA GLN A 16 4.08 21.64 -21.84
C GLN A 16 4.04 20.79 -20.58
N ASN A 17 3.50 19.54 -20.61
CA ASN A 17 3.43 18.72 -19.43
C ASN A 17 4.81 18.12 -19.06
N PRO A 18 5.37 18.46 -17.88
CA PRO A 18 6.70 17.97 -17.46
C PRO A 18 6.83 16.45 -17.45
N LEU A 19 5.74 15.69 -17.24
CA LEU A 19 5.76 14.22 -17.27
C LEU A 19 6.20 13.68 -18.65
N GLY A 20 5.87 14.41 -19.73
CA GLY A 20 6.20 14.03 -21.10
C GLY A 20 7.48 14.67 -21.66
N THR A 21 8.11 15.62 -20.96
CA THR A 21 9.23 16.43 -21.50
C THR A 21 10.47 16.44 -20.63
N ALA A 22 10.33 16.50 -19.30
CA ALA A 22 11.46 16.59 -18.40
C ALA A 22 12.29 15.27 -18.37
N PRO A 23 13.58 15.32 -17.98
CA PRO A 23 14.45 14.14 -17.87
C PRO A 23 13.84 13.08 -16.94
N VAL A 24 13.76 11.84 -17.42
CA VAL A 24 13.04 10.75 -16.73
C VAL A 24 13.63 10.46 -15.36
N GLY A 25 14.96 10.45 -15.21
CA GLY A 25 15.61 10.19 -13.91
C GLY A 25 15.25 11.24 -12.85
N GLY A 26 15.26 12.53 -13.25
CA GLY A 26 14.86 13.63 -12.37
C GLY A 26 13.39 13.57 -11.98
N LEU A 27 12.51 13.16 -12.93
CA LEU A 27 11.09 12.94 -12.64
C LEU A 27 10.88 11.82 -11.62
N ILE A 28 11.55 10.68 -11.81
CA ILE A 28 11.43 9.55 -10.87
C ILE A 28 11.87 10.00 -9.48
N ALA A 29 13.01 10.66 -9.33
CA ALA A 29 13.46 11.17 -8.04
C ALA A 29 12.43 12.14 -7.42
N LYS A 30 11.91 13.09 -8.21
CA LYS A 30 10.92 14.08 -7.74
C LYS A 30 9.63 13.45 -7.24
N PHE A 31 9.20 12.33 -7.81
CA PHE A 31 7.97 11.66 -7.42
C PHE A 31 8.19 10.52 -6.42
N ALA A 32 9.27 9.75 -6.59
CA ALA A 32 9.54 8.59 -5.73
C ALA A 32 10.02 9.00 -4.33
N ILE A 33 10.88 10.02 -4.20
CA ILE A 33 11.38 10.44 -2.88
C ILE A 33 10.24 10.83 -1.94
N PRO A 34 9.30 11.73 -2.31
CA PRO A 34 8.15 12.03 -1.46
C PRO A 34 7.27 10.82 -1.18
N ALA A 35 7.09 9.91 -2.16
CA ALA A 35 6.31 8.70 -1.97
C ALA A 35 6.97 7.73 -0.99
N ILE A 36 8.30 7.55 -1.07
CA ILE A 36 9.07 6.73 -0.13
C ILE A 36 8.94 7.29 1.29
N ILE A 37 9.15 8.60 1.46
CA ILE A 37 9.02 9.26 2.77
C ILE A 37 7.61 9.03 3.32
N SER A 38 6.57 9.20 2.51
CA SER A 38 5.18 8.97 2.91
C SER A 38 4.96 7.53 3.40
N MET A 39 5.48 6.55 2.66
CA MET A 39 5.32 5.13 3.01
C MET A 39 6.11 4.76 4.27
N LEU A 40 7.33 5.28 4.42
CA LEU A 40 8.13 5.08 5.63
C LEU A 40 7.48 5.71 6.85
N VAL A 41 7.01 6.95 6.75
CA VAL A 41 6.29 7.64 7.84
C VAL A 41 5.03 6.85 8.22
N SER A 42 4.26 6.36 7.24
CA SER A 42 3.09 5.51 7.49
C SER A 42 3.44 4.20 8.19
N ALA A 43 4.55 3.55 7.82
CA ALA A 43 5.01 2.34 8.47
C ALA A 43 5.45 2.61 9.91
N MET A 44 6.20 3.69 10.13
CA MET A 44 6.73 4.05 11.44
C MET A 44 5.63 4.46 12.41
N TYR A 45 4.67 5.29 11.98
CA TYR A 45 3.62 5.72 12.88
C TYR A 45 2.75 4.54 13.34
N ASN A 46 2.45 3.57 12.46
CA ASN A 46 1.73 2.36 12.85
C ASN A 46 2.45 1.55 13.95
N ILE A 47 3.79 1.50 13.89
CA ILE A 47 4.59 0.82 14.91
C ILE A 47 4.55 1.59 16.23
N VAL A 48 4.68 2.92 16.16
CA VAL A 48 4.68 3.79 17.35
C VAL A 48 3.32 3.79 18.05
N ASP A 49 2.22 3.88 17.30
CA ASP A 49 0.85 3.78 17.81
C ASP A 49 0.64 2.46 18.60
N GLN A 50 1.05 1.33 18.02
CA GLN A 50 0.96 0.04 18.70
C GLN A 50 1.80 -0.03 20.00
N ILE A 51 2.95 0.64 20.03
CA ILE A 51 3.78 0.73 21.25
C ILE A 51 3.04 1.53 22.33
N PHE A 52 2.47 2.69 22.00
CA PHE A 52 1.74 3.51 22.96
C PHE A 52 0.49 2.81 23.50
N ILE A 53 -0.28 2.13 22.65
CA ILE A 53 -1.43 1.33 23.06
C ILE A 53 -0.98 0.20 23.98
N GLY A 54 0.09 -0.52 23.64
CA GLY A 54 0.63 -1.60 24.44
C GLY A 54 1.11 -1.15 25.81
N GLN A 55 1.74 0.02 25.91
CA GLN A 55 2.22 0.56 27.18
C GLN A 55 1.10 1.20 28.04
N GLY A 56 0.12 1.85 27.40
CA GLY A 56 -0.92 2.60 28.13
C GLY A 56 -2.18 1.82 28.43
N VAL A 57 -2.52 0.84 27.59
CA VAL A 57 -3.74 0.00 27.74
C VAL A 57 -3.39 -1.46 28.02
N GLY A 58 -2.19 -1.88 27.65
CA GLY A 58 -1.71 -3.23 27.85
C GLY A 58 -2.17 -4.21 26.77
N MET A 59 -2.14 -5.51 27.12
CA MET A 59 -2.41 -6.61 26.20
C MET A 59 -3.81 -6.56 25.59
N LEU A 60 -4.83 -6.18 26.38
CA LEU A 60 -6.22 -6.08 25.89
C LEU A 60 -6.40 -4.95 24.87
N GLY A 61 -5.66 -3.85 24.99
CA GLY A 61 -5.64 -2.77 24.00
C GLY A 61 -5.07 -3.24 22.65
N ASN A 62 -3.92 -3.91 22.66
CA ASN A 62 -3.33 -4.48 21.47
C ASN A 62 -4.23 -5.57 20.84
N ALA A 63 -4.88 -6.40 21.67
CA ALA A 63 -5.83 -7.38 21.17
C ALA A 63 -7.05 -6.71 20.49
N ALA A 64 -7.55 -5.61 21.05
CA ALA A 64 -8.66 -4.85 20.49
C ALA A 64 -8.32 -4.25 19.11
N THR A 65 -7.13 -3.66 18.94
CA THR A 65 -6.69 -3.15 17.64
C THR A 65 -6.48 -4.25 16.61
N ASN A 66 -6.00 -5.44 17.03
CA ASN A 66 -5.88 -6.61 16.15
C ASN A 66 -7.25 -7.11 15.68
N VAL A 67 -8.27 -7.11 16.55
CA VAL A 67 -9.65 -7.47 16.17
C VAL A 67 -10.27 -6.42 15.24
N ALA A 68 -9.89 -5.14 15.37
CA ALA A 68 -10.31 -4.05 14.47
C ALA A 68 -9.59 -4.07 13.10
N PHE A 69 -8.45 -4.73 12.99
CA PHE A 69 -7.59 -4.74 11.79
C PHE A 69 -8.31 -5.11 10.48
N PRO A 70 -9.23 -6.08 10.41
CA PRO A 70 -9.97 -6.38 9.19
C PRO A 70 -10.78 -5.20 8.66
N VAL A 71 -11.35 -4.34 9.54
CA VAL A 71 -12.05 -3.12 9.12
C VAL A 71 -11.10 -2.17 8.41
N THR A 72 -9.93 -1.94 8.98
CA THR A 72 -8.88 -1.09 8.38
C THR A 72 -8.37 -1.68 7.07
N THR A 73 -8.25 -3.01 6.97
CA THR A 73 -7.85 -3.69 5.73
C THR A 73 -8.87 -3.46 4.62
N VAL A 74 -10.16 -3.60 4.89
CA VAL A 74 -11.23 -3.32 3.91
C VAL A 74 -11.22 -1.86 3.51
N ALA A 75 -11.08 -0.94 4.46
CA ALA A 75 -10.98 0.50 4.17
C ALA A 75 -9.79 0.81 3.26
N THR A 76 -8.62 0.24 3.54
CA THR A 76 -7.43 0.38 2.69
C THR A 76 -7.65 -0.22 1.30
N ALA A 77 -8.25 -1.40 1.21
CA ALA A 77 -8.55 -2.05 -0.06
C ALA A 77 -9.46 -1.18 -0.94
N LEU A 78 -10.51 -0.58 -0.37
CA LEU A 78 -11.40 0.37 -1.06
C LEU A 78 -10.67 1.65 -1.48
N ALA A 79 -9.83 2.20 -0.60
CA ALA A 79 -9.03 3.39 -0.90
C ALA A 79 -8.07 3.14 -2.08
N LEU A 80 -7.40 2.00 -2.11
CA LEU A 80 -6.49 1.62 -3.20
C LEU A 80 -7.26 1.29 -4.49
N LEU A 81 -8.42 0.61 -4.38
CA LEU A 81 -9.29 0.31 -5.52
C LEU A 81 -9.66 1.58 -6.29
N LEU A 82 -10.17 2.57 -5.58
CA LEU A 82 -10.68 3.80 -6.18
C LEU A 82 -9.57 4.81 -6.45
N GLY A 83 -8.57 4.91 -5.55
CA GLY A 83 -7.49 5.86 -5.64
C GLY A 83 -6.47 5.52 -6.73
N ILE A 84 -5.93 4.30 -6.73
CA ILE A 84 -4.96 3.84 -7.76
C ILE A 84 -5.67 3.70 -9.10
N GLY A 85 -6.87 3.12 -9.12
CA GLY A 85 -7.65 3.00 -10.36
C GLY A 85 -7.99 4.34 -10.98
N GLY A 86 -8.39 5.33 -10.17
CA GLY A 86 -8.66 6.69 -10.60
C GLY A 86 -7.42 7.40 -11.11
N ALA A 87 -6.32 7.34 -10.36
CA ALA A 87 -5.04 7.96 -10.72
C ALA A 87 -4.44 7.38 -12.01
N SER A 88 -4.49 6.05 -12.19
CA SER A 88 -3.97 5.39 -13.38
C SER A 88 -4.75 5.76 -14.64
N ASN A 89 -6.09 5.68 -14.57
CA ASN A 89 -6.93 6.11 -15.70
C ASN A 89 -6.76 7.60 -16.01
N TYR A 90 -6.69 8.46 -14.96
CA TYR A 90 -6.43 9.89 -15.14
C TYR A 90 -5.13 10.14 -15.92
N ASN A 91 -4.03 9.49 -15.55
CA ASN A 91 -2.74 9.68 -16.21
C ASN A 91 -2.76 9.18 -17.67
N LEU A 92 -3.42 8.04 -17.94
CA LEU A 92 -3.57 7.50 -19.30
C LEU A 92 -4.33 8.48 -20.20
N GLU A 93 -5.46 8.99 -19.74
CA GLU A 93 -6.30 9.91 -20.52
C GLU A 93 -5.63 11.30 -20.69
N MET A 94 -4.90 11.76 -19.67
CA MET A 94 -4.09 12.98 -19.76
C MET A 94 -2.98 12.82 -20.81
N GLY A 95 -2.32 11.68 -20.83
CA GLY A 95 -1.32 11.36 -21.85
C GLY A 95 -1.91 11.27 -23.25
N ALA A 96 -3.13 10.76 -23.38
CA ALA A 96 -3.87 10.69 -24.64
C ALA A 96 -4.46 12.04 -25.09
N GLY A 97 -4.28 13.14 -24.33
CA GLY A 97 -4.82 14.46 -24.61
C GLY A 97 -6.29 14.66 -24.27
N GLN A 98 -6.92 13.70 -23.57
CA GLN A 98 -8.35 13.75 -23.22
C GLN A 98 -8.58 14.39 -21.86
N GLU A 99 -8.20 15.65 -21.67
CA GLU A 99 -8.21 16.33 -20.38
C GLU A 99 -9.59 16.35 -19.70
N LYS A 100 -10.68 16.57 -20.43
CA LYS A 100 -12.04 16.57 -19.88
C LYS A 100 -12.44 15.20 -19.35
N LYS A 101 -12.07 14.14 -20.05
CA LYS A 101 -12.33 12.76 -19.62
C LYS A 101 -11.49 12.40 -18.41
N ALA A 102 -10.21 12.73 -18.43
CA ALA A 102 -9.31 12.55 -17.29
C ALA A 102 -9.84 13.22 -16.04
N SER A 103 -10.24 14.49 -16.13
CA SER A 103 -10.84 15.25 -15.02
C SER A 103 -12.15 14.65 -14.52
N GLY A 104 -13.00 14.15 -15.42
CA GLY A 104 -14.23 13.43 -15.05
C GLY A 104 -13.96 12.12 -14.30
N ILE A 105 -12.91 11.40 -14.68
CA ILE A 105 -12.46 10.20 -13.98
C ILE A 105 -11.94 10.55 -12.58
N ALA A 106 -11.09 11.57 -12.46
CA ALA A 106 -10.59 12.03 -11.16
C ALA A 106 -11.73 12.47 -10.24
N GLY A 107 -12.69 13.25 -10.74
CA GLY A 107 -13.87 13.66 -9.99
C GLY A 107 -14.73 12.47 -9.53
N THR A 108 -14.96 11.49 -10.41
CA THR A 108 -15.68 10.25 -10.06
C THR A 108 -14.92 9.45 -9.00
N ALA A 109 -13.57 9.36 -9.09
CA ALA A 109 -12.76 8.67 -8.09
C ALA A 109 -12.87 9.34 -6.71
N LEU A 110 -12.75 10.66 -6.63
CA LEU A 110 -12.83 11.42 -5.39
C LEU A 110 -14.20 11.30 -4.71
N SER A 111 -15.28 11.46 -5.46
CA SER A 111 -16.64 11.29 -4.91
C SER A 111 -16.90 9.84 -4.49
N SER A 112 -16.42 8.86 -5.25
CA SER A 112 -16.57 7.44 -4.88
C SER A 112 -15.78 7.07 -3.63
N LEU A 113 -14.59 7.66 -3.42
CA LEU A 113 -13.82 7.51 -2.17
C LEU A 113 -14.60 8.04 -0.97
N ALA A 114 -15.18 9.23 -1.07
CA ALA A 114 -15.98 9.82 0.01
C ALA A 114 -17.24 8.98 0.30
N ILE A 115 -17.97 8.58 -0.74
CA ILE A 115 -19.19 7.77 -0.62
C ILE A 115 -18.89 6.40 -0.03
N SER A 116 -17.85 5.70 -0.52
CA SER A 116 -17.47 4.38 0.00
C SER A 116 -17.03 4.45 1.46
N GLY A 117 -16.36 5.52 1.86
CA GLY A 117 -15.98 5.75 3.24
C GLY A 117 -17.18 5.96 4.17
N LEU A 118 -18.18 6.74 3.74
CA LEU A 118 -19.42 6.93 4.49
C LEU A 118 -20.22 5.62 4.59
N ILE A 119 -20.35 4.88 3.49
CA ILE A 119 -21.04 3.59 3.49
C ILE A 119 -20.36 2.60 4.43
N LEU A 120 -19.02 2.48 4.37
CA LEU A 120 -18.29 1.58 5.25
C LEU A 120 -18.44 1.99 6.72
N ALA A 121 -18.37 3.29 7.04
CA ALA A 121 -18.59 3.79 8.40
C ALA A 121 -19.96 3.42 8.94
N VAL A 122 -21.02 3.62 8.14
CA VAL A 122 -22.40 3.24 8.51
C VAL A 122 -22.51 1.73 8.74
N ILE A 123 -21.98 0.91 7.84
CA ILE A 123 -21.99 -0.56 7.97
C ILE A 123 -21.28 -0.99 9.26
N VAL A 124 -20.08 -0.45 9.52
CA VAL A 124 -19.30 -0.78 10.72
C VAL A 124 -20.06 -0.38 11.99
N LEU A 125 -20.68 0.81 12.05
CA LEU A 125 -21.44 1.27 13.21
C LEU A 125 -22.72 0.46 13.41
N MET A 126 -23.43 0.11 12.35
CA MET A 126 -24.67 -0.69 12.43
C MET A 126 -24.41 -2.12 12.89
N PHE A 127 -23.32 -2.73 12.44
CA PHE A 127 -22.97 -4.12 12.70
C PHE A 127 -21.75 -4.28 13.61
N LEU A 128 -21.45 -3.29 14.46
CA LEU A 128 -20.22 -3.21 15.23
C LEU A 128 -19.93 -4.48 16.04
N LYS A 129 -20.84 -4.89 16.93
CA LYS A 129 -20.65 -6.09 17.75
C LYS A 129 -20.62 -7.40 16.93
N PRO A 130 -21.55 -7.65 16.00
CA PRO A 130 -21.49 -8.81 15.11
C PRO A 130 -20.17 -8.93 14.32
N LEU A 131 -19.65 -7.82 13.78
CA LEU A 131 -18.40 -7.81 13.05
C LEU A 131 -17.21 -8.14 13.97
N LEU A 132 -17.12 -7.53 15.15
CA LEU A 132 -16.05 -7.79 16.09
C LEU A 132 -16.09 -9.25 16.61
N THR A 133 -17.27 -9.82 16.82
CA THR A 133 -17.43 -11.23 17.16
C THR A 133 -16.94 -12.13 16.02
N LEU A 134 -17.30 -11.81 14.77
CA LEU A 134 -16.81 -12.53 13.57
C LEU A 134 -15.29 -12.47 13.45
N PHE A 135 -14.68 -11.35 13.85
CA PHE A 135 -13.24 -11.15 13.81
C PHE A 135 -12.50 -11.73 15.04
N GLY A 136 -13.21 -12.40 15.93
CA GLY A 136 -12.62 -13.16 17.03
C GLY A 136 -12.46 -12.40 18.34
N ALA A 137 -13.25 -11.36 18.59
CA ALA A 137 -13.26 -10.68 19.88
C ALA A 137 -13.75 -11.62 21.00
N THR A 138 -12.93 -11.82 22.03
CA THR A 138 -13.32 -12.54 23.25
C THR A 138 -14.13 -11.63 24.16
N ALA A 139 -14.78 -12.20 25.19
CA ALA A 139 -15.59 -11.43 26.14
C ALA A 139 -14.77 -10.30 26.81
N ASP A 140 -13.49 -10.55 27.12
CA ASP A 140 -12.61 -9.57 27.78
C ASP A 140 -12.13 -8.47 26.82
N VAL A 141 -11.94 -8.80 25.55
CA VAL A 141 -11.47 -7.85 24.50
C VAL A 141 -12.62 -7.02 23.94
N MET A 142 -13.84 -7.56 23.93
CA MET A 142 -15.01 -6.93 23.31
C MET A 142 -15.25 -5.47 23.73
N PRO A 143 -15.21 -5.09 25.03
CA PRO A 143 -15.43 -3.70 25.43
C PRO A 143 -14.40 -2.75 24.80
N TYR A 144 -13.12 -3.13 24.82
CA TYR A 144 -12.03 -2.34 24.23
C TYR A 144 -12.15 -2.24 22.69
N ALA A 145 -12.52 -3.35 22.04
CA ALA A 145 -12.69 -3.39 20.59
C ALA A 145 -13.90 -2.56 20.12
N VAL A 146 -15.00 -2.56 20.90
CA VAL A 146 -16.18 -1.72 20.62
C VAL A 146 -15.84 -0.24 20.76
N ASP A 147 -15.16 0.14 21.85
CA ASP A 147 -14.73 1.52 22.08
C ASP A 147 -13.78 2.00 20.96
N TYR A 148 -12.76 1.21 20.63
CA TYR A 148 -11.79 1.56 19.60
C TYR A 148 -12.42 1.64 18.21
N THR A 149 -13.10 0.58 17.77
CA THR A 149 -13.67 0.49 16.43
C THR A 149 -14.85 1.44 16.25
N GLY A 150 -15.67 1.63 17.28
CA GLY A 150 -16.78 2.58 17.26
C GLY A 150 -16.32 4.03 17.05
N ILE A 151 -15.23 4.44 17.70
CA ILE A 151 -14.65 5.77 17.51
C ILE A 151 -13.96 5.87 16.16
N THR A 152 -13.09 4.89 15.81
CA THR A 152 -12.35 4.94 14.54
C THR A 152 -13.24 4.85 13.31
N ALA A 153 -14.46 4.29 13.42
CA ALA A 153 -15.45 4.29 12.35
C ALA A 153 -15.80 5.70 11.85
N PHE A 154 -15.81 6.71 12.72
CA PHE A 154 -16.02 8.11 12.31
C PHE A 154 -14.88 8.67 11.47
N GLY A 155 -13.69 8.12 11.61
CA GLY A 155 -12.50 8.47 10.80
C GLY A 155 -12.48 7.83 9.41
N LEU A 156 -13.21 6.72 9.18
CA LEU A 156 -13.14 5.95 7.93
C LEU A 156 -13.38 6.77 6.64
N PRO A 157 -14.36 7.71 6.57
CA PRO A 157 -14.54 8.53 5.38
C PRO A 157 -13.31 9.36 5.05
N PHE A 158 -12.69 9.96 6.06
CA PHE A 158 -11.48 10.76 5.90
C PHE A 158 -10.25 9.89 5.62
N TYR A 159 -10.17 8.71 6.24
CA TYR A 159 -9.09 7.75 5.98
C TYR A 159 -9.10 7.28 4.52
N ILE A 160 -10.25 6.81 4.01
CA ILE A 160 -10.37 6.35 2.63
C ILE A 160 -10.11 7.48 1.65
N LEU A 161 -10.62 8.68 1.92
CA LEU A 161 -10.37 9.86 1.11
C LEU A 161 -8.90 10.28 1.16
N SER A 162 -8.26 10.21 2.32
CA SER A 162 -6.83 10.52 2.47
C SER A 162 -5.98 9.53 1.69
N VAL A 163 -6.10 8.23 1.97
CA VAL A 163 -5.26 7.20 1.34
C VAL A 163 -5.49 7.18 -0.18
N GLY A 164 -6.73 7.10 -0.63
CA GLY A 164 -7.06 7.03 -2.05
C GLY A 164 -6.82 8.35 -2.78
N GLY A 165 -7.22 9.47 -2.18
CA GLY A 165 -7.07 10.81 -2.76
C GLY A 165 -5.62 11.23 -2.94
N ASN A 166 -4.70 10.79 -2.08
CA ASN A 166 -3.27 11.03 -2.24
C ASN A 166 -2.69 10.42 -3.54
N HIS A 167 -3.25 9.31 -4.06
CA HIS A 167 -2.88 8.81 -5.38
C HIS A 167 -3.29 9.78 -6.49
N VAL A 168 -4.48 10.37 -6.38
CA VAL A 168 -4.99 11.37 -7.36
C VAL A 168 -4.19 12.67 -7.27
N VAL A 169 -3.81 13.12 -6.05
CA VAL A 169 -2.93 14.28 -5.84
C VAL A 169 -1.56 14.09 -6.50
N ARG A 170 -0.97 12.89 -6.37
CA ARG A 170 0.30 12.55 -7.08
C ARG A 170 0.11 12.54 -8.58
N ALA A 171 -0.99 12.00 -9.08
CA ALA A 171 -1.34 12.00 -10.51
C ALA A 171 -1.48 13.41 -11.05
N ASP A 172 -1.99 14.35 -10.24
CA ASP A 172 -2.06 15.79 -10.56
C ASP A 172 -0.71 16.54 -10.37
N ARG A 173 0.41 15.84 -10.48
CA ARG A 173 1.77 16.40 -10.47
C ARG A 173 2.16 17.10 -9.15
N SER A 174 1.59 16.67 -8.03
CA SER A 174 1.85 17.26 -6.71
C SER A 174 2.30 16.21 -5.66
N PRO A 175 3.40 15.47 -5.92
CA PRO A 175 3.87 14.41 -5.01
C PRO A 175 4.28 14.93 -3.64
N THR A 176 4.89 16.12 -3.56
CA THR A 176 5.29 16.76 -2.29
C THR A 176 4.07 17.11 -1.44
N TYR A 177 2.98 17.61 -2.05
CA TYR A 177 1.77 17.91 -1.30
C TYR A 177 1.14 16.63 -0.73
N SER A 178 1.10 15.55 -1.53
CA SER A 178 0.66 14.23 -1.06
C SER A 178 1.49 13.74 0.14
N MET A 179 2.81 13.91 0.11
CA MET A 179 3.69 13.59 1.23
C MET A 179 3.31 14.40 2.48
N VAL A 180 3.12 15.70 2.33
CA VAL A 180 2.75 16.60 3.46
C VAL A 180 1.42 16.20 4.08
N CYS A 181 0.40 15.82 3.28
CA CYS A 181 -0.89 15.33 3.80
C CYS A 181 -0.70 14.12 4.73
N ILE A 182 0.10 13.14 4.29
CA ILE A 182 0.34 11.91 5.07
C ILE A 182 1.17 12.21 6.32
N MET A 183 2.22 13.02 6.18
CA MET A 183 3.09 13.40 7.31
C MET A 183 2.33 14.15 8.40
N ILE A 184 1.50 15.12 8.04
CA ILE A 184 0.73 15.90 9.02
C ILE A 184 -0.21 14.99 9.81
N GLY A 185 -0.92 14.09 9.14
CA GLY A 185 -1.79 13.11 9.81
C GLY A 185 -1.02 12.20 10.78
N ALA A 186 0.13 11.70 10.36
CA ALA A 186 0.98 10.84 11.18
C ALA A 186 1.58 11.59 12.38
N ILE A 187 2.06 12.82 12.17
CA ILE A 187 2.63 13.66 13.26
C ILE A 187 1.56 13.99 14.29
N ILE A 188 0.37 14.41 13.86
CA ILE A 188 -0.75 14.72 14.76
C ILE A 188 -1.10 13.49 15.58
N ASN A 189 -1.27 12.33 14.96
CA ASN A 189 -1.55 11.08 15.68
C ASN A 189 -0.45 10.76 16.71
N THR A 190 0.82 10.76 16.29
CA THR A 190 1.97 10.43 17.16
C THR A 190 2.09 11.38 18.38
N ILE A 191 1.68 12.64 18.24
CA ILE A 191 1.68 13.62 19.36
C ILE A 191 0.46 13.41 20.25
N LEU A 192 -0.71 13.16 19.66
CA LEU A 192 -1.95 13.04 20.42
C LEU A 192 -2.08 11.68 21.13
N ASP A 193 -1.48 10.63 20.63
CA ASP A 193 -1.50 9.30 21.28
C ASP A 193 -1.01 9.35 22.74
N PRO A 194 0.24 9.77 23.03
CA PRO A 194 0.71 9.86 24.41
C PRO A 194 -0.09 10.88 25.25
N LEU A 195 -0.52 11.97 24.64
CA LEU A 195 -1.31 12.98 25.35
C LEU A 195 -2.66 12.44 25.81
N PHE A 196 -3.38 11.73 24.95
CA PHE A 196 -4.71 11.22 25.26
C PHE A 196 -4.65 9.91 26.08
N ILE A 197 -3.69 9.04 25.78
CA ILE A 197 -3.54 7.75 26.49
C ILE A 197 -3.04 7.99 27.91
N PHE A 198 -1.92 8.72 28.08
CA PHE A 198 -1.24 8.88 29.35
C PHE A 198 -1.62 10.21 30.04
N GLY A 199 -1.64 11.33 29.29
CA GLY A 199 -1.89 12.66 29.86
C GLY A 199 -3.32 12.81 30.35
N PHE A 200 -4.32 12.43 29.56
CA PHE A 200 -5.73 12.50 29.96
C PHE A 200 -6.27 11.18 30.53
N GLY A 201 -5.51 10.10 30.48
CA GLY A 201 -5.92 8.81 31.00
C GLY A 201 -7.09 8.15 30.25
N TRP A 202 -7.32 8.52 28.98
CA TRP A 202 -8.44 7.98 28.19
C TRP A 202 -8.19 6.56 27.65
N GLY A 203 -6.98 6.01 27.83
CA GLY A 203 -6.64 4.65 27.40
C GLY A 203 -6.94 4.40 25.93
N ILE A 204 -7.67 3.31 25.63
CA ILE A 204 -7.96 2.91 24.25
C ILE A 204 -8.82 3.93 23.47
N LYS A 205 -9.71 4.66 24.17
CA LYS A 205 -10.50 5.73 23.56
C LYS A 205 -9.62 6.88 23.13
N GLY A 206 -8.57 7.17 23.91
CA GLY A 206 -7.58 8.18 23.59
C GLY A 206 -6.84 7.87 22.28
N ALA A 207 -6.33 6.64 22.15
CA ALA A 207 -5.71 6.17 20.91
C ALA A 207 -6.66 6.25 19.71
N ALA A 208 -7.91 5.84 19.89
CA ALA A 208 -8.92 5.92 18.82
C ALA A 208 -9.19 7.36 18.37
N TRP A 209 -9.34 8.31 19.28
CA TRP A 209 -9.52 9.72 18.94
C TRP A 209 -8.29 10.35 18.32
N ALA A 210 -7.08 10.03 18.79
CA ALA A 210 -5.84 10.50 18.15
C ALA A 210 -5.75 10.04 16.69
N THR A 211 -6.09 8.78 16.45
CA THR A 211 -6.16 8.20 15.09
C THR A 211 -7.19 8.92 14.22
N VAL A 212 -8.40 9.16 14.71
CA VAL A 212 -9.46 9.87 13.97
C VAL A 212 -9.03 11.29 13.63
N ILE A 213 -8.47 12.03 14.58
CA ILE A 213 -8.01 13.41 14.36
C ILE A 213 -6.91 13.45 13.29
N GLY A 214 -5.94 12.53 13.35
CA GLY A 214 -4.90 12.39 12.32
C GLY A 214 -5.48 12.10 10.93
N GLN A 215 -6.46 11.19 10.85
CA GLN A 215 -7.16 10.85 9.60
C GLN A 215 -7.96 12.04 9.05
N VAL A 216 -8.70 12.75 9.92
CA VAL A 216 -9.45 13.95 9.55
C VAL A 216 -8.51 15.04 9.03
N ALA A 217 -7.40 15.31 9.73
CA ALA A 217 -6.43 16.30 9.29
C ALA A 217 -5.88 15.98 7.90
N SER A 218 -5.46 14.73 7.67
CA SER A 218 -4.95 14.29 6.37
C SER A 218 -6.03 14.35 5.27
N GLY A 219 -7.27 13.90 5.57
CA GLY A 219 -8.39 13.93 4.63
C GLY A 219 -8.81 15.37 4.27
N VAL A 220 -8.85 16.26 5.25
CA VAL A 220 -9.14 17.69 5.02
C VAL A 220 -8.08 18.35 4.14
N LEU A 221 -6.79 18.04 4.34
CA LEU A 221 -5.72 18.54 3.47
C LEU A 221 -5.89 18.08 2.02
N VAL A 222 -6.34 16.85 1.79
CA VAL A 222 -6.67 16.37 0.44
C VAL A 222 -7.83 17.16 -0.16
N ILE A 223 -8.89 17.45 0.62
CA ILE A 223 -10.02 18.29 0.17
C ILE A 223 -9.51 19.71 -0.17
N VAL A 224 -8.71 20.30 0.70
CA VAL A 224 -8.12 21.63 0.48
C VAL A 224 -7.28 21.67 -0.80
N TYR A 225 -6.54 20.60 -1.09
CA TYR A 225 -5.81 20.48 -2.35
C TYR A 225 -6.74 20.62 -3.55
N PHE A 226 -7.80 19.84 -3.61
CA PHE A 226 -8.72 19.87 -4.75
C PHE A 226 -9.56 21.13 -4.83
N CYS A 227 -9.72 21.86 -3.73
CA CYS A 227 -10.39 23.17 -3.73
C CYS A 227 -9.47 24.32 -4.20
N LYS A 228 -8.18 24.34 -3.74
CA LYS A 228 -7.30 25.52 -3.89
C LYS A 228 -6.04 25.28 -4.71
N PHE A 229 -5.44 24.08 -4.65
CA PHE A 229 -4.08 23.81 -5.16
C PHE A 229 -4.01 22.87 -6.34
N ARG A 230 -5.16 22.37 -6.81
CA ARG A 230 -5.23 21.45 -7.95
C ARG A 230 -4.67 22.06 -9.23
N LYS A 231 -4.03 21.25 -10.04
CA LYS A 231 -3.52 21.61 -11.36
C LYS A 231 -4.45 21.11 -12.48
N MET A 232 -5.33 20.15 -12.17
CA MET A 232 -6.35 19.66 -13.07
C MET A 232 -7.55 20.58 -13.14
N TYR A 233 -8.24 20.59 -14.28
CA TYR A 233 -9.55 21.23 -14.39
C TYR A 233 -10.61 20.34 -13.73
N LEU A 234 -11.24 20.80 -12.67
CA LEU A 234 -12.31 20.07 -11.98
C LEU A 234 -13.50 21.01 -11.75
N SER A 235 -14.63 20.72 -12.37
CA SER A 235 -15.91 21.43 -12.15
C SER A 235 -16.83 20.62 -11.27
N GLY A 236 -17.80 21.28 -10.59
CA GLY A 236 -18.75 20.60 -9.72
C GLY A 236 -19.56 19.48 -10.41
N GLY A 237 -19.84 19.63 -11.71
CA GLY A 237 -20.49 18.59 -12.50
C GLY A 237 -19.66 17.31 -12.70
N MET A 238 -18.34 17.39 -12.60
CA MET A 238 -17.43 16.24 -12.73
C MET A 238 -17.35 15.42 -11.44
N LEU A 239 -17.78 15.96 -10.31
CA LEU A 239 -17.88 15.23 -9.04
C LEU A 239 -19.10 14.28 -8.99
N LYS A 240 -20.03 14.37 -9.93
CA LYS A 240 -21.11 13.40 -10.05
C LYS A 240 -20.55 12.06 -10.55
N PRO A 241 -20.69 10.97 -9.78
CA PRO A 241 -20.14 9.67 -10.19
C PRO A 241 -20.78 9.20 -11.49
N LYS A 242 -19.95 8.86 -12.49
CA LYS A 242 -20.42 8.26 -13.74
C LYS A 242 -20.08 6.77 -13.75
N LEU A 243 -21.08 5.93 -13.98
CA LEU A 243 -20.91 4.46 -13.94
C LEU A 243 -19.85 3.97 -14.93
N SER A 244 -19.74 4.60 -16.12
CA SER A 244 -18.70 4.26 -17.11
C SER A 244 -17.29 4.50 -16.59
N TYR A 245 -17.08 5.62 -15.90
CA TYR A 245 -15.80 5.95 -15.29
C TYR A 245 -15.50 5.07 -14.08
N LEU A 246 -16.52 4.77 -13.27
CA LEU A 246 -16.40 3.90 -12.12
C LEU A 246 -15.96 2.48 -12.54
N LYS A 247 -16.54 1.92 -13.62
CA LYS A 247 -16.09 0.62 -14.17
C LYS A 247 -14.63 0.63 -14.59
N ALA A 248 -14.16 1.69 -15.24
CA ALA A 248 -12.75 1.83 -15.62
C ALA A 248 -11.84 1.94 -14.39
N ILE A 249 -12.24 2.72 -13.38
CA ILE A 249 -11.53 2.88 -12.11
C ILE A 249 -11.40 1.52 -11.40
N ILE A 250 -12.51 0.81 -11.23
CA ILE A 250 -12.52 -0.51 -10.57
C ILE A 250 -11.62 -1.49 -11.34
N SER A 251 -11.68 -1.51 -12.66
CA SER A 251 -10.89 -2.43 -13.48
C SER A 251 -9.40 -2.33 -13.20
N LEU A 252 -8.83 -1.11 -13.14
CA LEU A 252 -7.39 -0.92 -12.86
C LEU A 252 -7.05 -1.00 -11.38
N GLY A 253 -7.93 -0.55 -10.50
CA GLY A 253 -7.70 -0.58 -9.05
C GLY A 253 -7.84 -1.96 -8.42
N LEU A 254 -8.53 -2.89 -9.11
CA LEU A 254 -8.83 -4.23 -8.60
C LEU A 254 -7.57 -5.02 -8.23
N ALA A 255 -6.48 -4.85 -8.97
CA ALA A 255 -5.19 -5.49 -8.68
C ALA A 255 -4.68 -5.14 -7.26
N SER A 256 -4.72 -3.86 -6.90
CA SER A 256 -4.25 -3.38 -5.60
C SER A 256 -5.22 -3.77 -4.46
N CYS A 257 -6.52 -3.73 -4.73
CA CYS A 257 -7.54 -4.17 -3.78
C CYS A 257 -7.39 -5.65 -3.42
N ILE A 258 -7.30 -6.52 -4.44
CA ILE A 258 -7.13 -7.96 -4.24
C ILE A 258 -5.81 -8.27 -3.54
N ASN A 259 -4.72 -7.56 -3.89
CA ASN A 259 -3.44 -7.73 -3.21
C ASN A 259 -3.52 -7.42 -1.71
N GLN A 260 -4.22 -6.34 -1.34
CA GLN A 260 -4.39 -5.95 0.06
C GLN A 260 -5.16 -7.02 0.86
N ILE A 261 -6.23 -7.56 0.28
CA ILE A 261 -7.03 -8.63 0.90
C ILE A 261 -6.20 -9.92 0.98
N ALA A 262 -5.48 -10.27 -0.10
CA ALA A 262 -4.64 -11.45 -0.16
C ALA A 262 -3.54 -11.43 0.92
N MET A 263 -2.90 -10.29 1.14
CA MET A 263 -1.89 -10.14 2.20
C MET A 263 -2.49 -10.41 3.59
N ALA A 264 -3.69 -9.92 3.87
CA ALA A 264 -4.35 -10.19 5.15
C ALA A 264 -4.69 -11.68 5.32
N ILE A 265 -5.18 -12.34 4.28
CA ILE A 265 -5.47 -13.79 4.32
C ILE A 265 -4.19 -14.59 4.57
N VAL A 266 -3.12 -14.29 3.83
CA VAL A 266 -1.81 -14.96 4.01
C VAL A 266 -1.30 -14.78 5.43
N GLN A 267 -1.41 -13.57 6.01
CA GLN A 267 -0.98 -13.31 7.39
C GLN A 267 -1.76 -14.15 8.41
N ILE A 268 -3.08 -14.27 8.24
CA ILE A 268 -3.93 -15.10 9.12
C ILE A 268 -3.51 -16.58 9.03
N VAL A 269 -3.36 -17.10 7.81
CA VAL A 269 -2.95 -18.50 7.58
C VAL A 269 -1.57 -18.76 8.14
N LEU A 270 -0.61 -17.85 7.89
CA LEU A 270 0.76 -17.94 8.39
C LEU A 270 0.80 -18.01 9.92
N ASN A 271 0.06 -17.14 10.62
CA ASN A 271 0.00 -17.12 12.07
C ASN A 271 -0.56 -18.44 12.64
N ASN A 272 -1.60 -19.00 12.03
CA ASN A 272 -2.18 -20.30 12.43
C ASN A 272 -1.18 -21.46 12.23
N ILE A 273 -0.49 -21.47 11.12
CA ILE A 273 0.53 -22.48 10.81
C ILE A 273 1.71 -22.40 11.78
N LEU A 274 2.20 -21.17 12.03
CA LEU A 274 3.28 -20.95 13.00
C LEU A 274 2.89 -21.42 14.41
N ARG A 275 1.64 -21.15 14.82
CA ARG A 275 1.13 -21.62 16.11
C ARG A 275 1.11 -23.13 16.20
N TYR A 276 0.56 -23.80 15.17
CA TYR A 276 0.40 -25.26 15.17
C TYR A 276 1.75 -25.99 15.10
N TYR A 277 2.59 -25.66 14.13
CA TYR A 277 3.89 -26.30 13.99
C TYR A 277 4.93 -25.82 15.00
N GLY A 278 4.80 -24.60 15.50
CA GLY A 278 5.60 -24.10 16.61
C GLY A 278 5.38 -24.91 17.89
N ALA A 279 4.10 -25.17 18.25
CA ALA A 279 3.76 -25.99 19.42
C ALA A 279 4.37 -27.41 19.35
N ASN A 280 4.55 -27.95 18.15
CA ASN A 280 5.15 -29.27 17.90
C ASN A 280 6.69 -29.20 17.66
N SER A 281 7.32 -28.09 17.96
CA SER A 281 8.76 -27.87 17.82
C SER A 281 9.41 -27.51 19.15
N VAL A 282 10.75 -27.46 19.17
CA VAL A 282 11.54 -27.01 20.34
C VAL A 282 11.31 -25.55 20.72
N TYR A 283 10.69 -24.75 19.82
CA TYR A 283 10.46 -23.33 20.00
C TYR A 283 9.15 -23.00 20.71
N GLY A 284 8.19 -23.95 20.78
CA GLY A 284 6.84 -23.67 21.28
C GLY A 284 6.01 -22.80 20.33
N SER A 285 4.76 -22.48 20.71
CA SER A 285 3.83 -21.71 19.87
C SER A 285 4.17 -20.22 19.79
N ASP A 286 4.77 -19.66 20.84
CA ASP A 286 4.86 -18.21 21.02
C ASP A 286 6.09 -17.61 20.35
N ILE A 287 7.24 -18.28 20.43
CA ILE A 287 8.50 -17.81 19.83
C ILE A 287 8.37 -17.60 18.32
N PRO A 288 7.86 -18.55 17.50
CA PRO A 288 7.73 -18.35 16.08
C PRO A 288 6.81 -17.19 15.69
N ILE A 289 5.68 -17.04 16.39
CA ILE A 289 4.73 -15.95 16.13
C ILE A 289 5.36 -14.60 16.45
N ALA A 290 6.03 -14.49 17.62
CA ALA A 290 6.71 -13.26 18.01
C ALA A 290 7.83 -12.88 17.03
N CYS A 291 8.68 -13.85 16.65
CA CYS A 291 9.77 -13.64 15.69
C CYS A 291 9.26 -13.20 14.31
N VAL A 292 8.25 -13.88 13.78
CA VAL A 292 7.66 -13.54 12.48
C VAL A 292 6.97 -12.19 12.52
N GLY A 293 6.36 -11.82 13.66
CA GLY A 293 5.82 -10.48 13.88
C GLY A 293 6.88 -9.38 13.75
N VAL A 294 8.04 -9.57 14.37
CA VAL A 294 9.18 -8.65 14.25
C VAL A 294 9.70 -8.58 12.81
N ILE A 295 9.91 -9.73 12.18
CA ILE A 295 10.45 -9.79 10.81
C ILE A 295 9.45 -9.20 9.81
N SER A 296 8.14 -9.34 10.03
CA SER A 296 7.12 -8.68 9.23
C SER A 296 7.22 -7.15 9.30
N LYS A 297 7.53 -6.56 10.46
CA LYS A 297 7.77 -5.12 10.61
C LYS A 297 9.03 -4.68 9.87
N VAL A 298 10.12 -5.46 9.96
CA VAL A 298 11.34 -5.21 9.18
C VAL A 298 11.06 -5.24 7.68
N ASN A 299 10.32 -6.26 7.23
CA ASN A 299 9.91 -6.37 5.83
C ASN A 299 9.00 -5.21 5.40
N GLN A 300 8.11 -4.73 6.27
CA GLN A 300 7.24 -3.58 5.99
C GLN A 300 8.06 -2.31 5.70
N VAL A 301 9.14 -2.06 6.44
CA VAL A 301 10.04 -0.92 6.18
C VAL A 301 10.72 -1.06 4.82
N PHE A 302 11.24 -2.23 4.49
CA PHE A 302 11.81 -2.51 3.17
C PHE A 302 10.79 -2.32 2.05
N MET A 303 9.61 -2.92 2.19
CA MET A 303 8.55 -2.84 1.19
C MET A 303 7.99 -1.42 1.03
N ALA A 304 8.00 -0.59 2.10
CA ALA A 304 7.61 0.82 2.03
C ALA A 304 8.46 1.59 1.01
N ILE A 305 9.76 1.31 0.94
CA ILE A 305 10.65 1.93 -0.04
C ILE A 305 10.33 1.46 -1.46
N CYS A 306 10.19 0.15 -1.67
CA CYS A 306 9.88 -0.43 -2.98
C CYS A 306 8.52 0.04 -3.52
N ILE A 307 7.51 0.05 -2.66
CA ILE A 307 6.16 0.55 -2.99
C ILE A 307 6.21 2.05 -3.25
N GLY A 308 7.00 2.82 -2.49
CA GLY A 308 7.19 4.25 -2.71
C GLY A 308 7.77 4.55 -4.10
N ILE A 309 8.79 3.80 -4.54
CA ILE A 309 9.36 3.91 -5.90
C ILE A 309 8.29 3.57 -6.93
N SER A 310 7.56 2.48 -6.74
CA SER A 310 6.48 2.06 -7.66
C SER A 310 5.41 3.15 -7.78
N GLN A 311 4.86 3.62 -6.66
CA GLN A 311 3.81 4.64 -6.62
C GLN A 311 4.27 5.99 -7.19
N GLY A 312 5.51 6.40 -6.93
CA GLY A 312 6.10 7.61 -7.51
C GLY A 312 6.27 7.53 -9.03
N SER A 313 6.51 6.32 -9.56
CA SER A 313 6.69 6.11 -11.00
C SER A 313 5.38 5.97 -11.78
N GLN A 314 4.27 5.64 -11.13
CA GLN A 314 2.96 5.41 -11.77
C GLN A 314 2.49 6.58 -12.66
N PRO A 315 2.54 7.85 -12.24
CA PRO A 315 2.15 8.97 -13.10
C PRO A 315 3.00 9.08 -14.35
N ILE A 316 4.30 8.76 -14.26
CA ILE A 316 5.25 8.84 -15.38
C ILE A 316 4.93 7.75 -16.40
N TRP A 317 4.72 6.52 -15.96
CA TRP A 317 4.37 5.41 -16.85
C TRP A 317 3.02 5.63 -17.52
N GLY A 318 1.97 5.97 -16.76
CA GLY A 318 0.61 6.14 -17.26
C GLY A 318 0.52 7.27 -18.28
N PHE A 319 1.07 8.45 -17.96
CA PHE A 319 1.07 9.59 -18.87
C PHE A 319 1.81 9.30 -20.18
N ASN A 320 3.06 8.81 -20.10
CA ASN A 320 3.86 8.56 -21.31
C ASN A 320 3.30 7.40 -22.14
N TYR A 321 2.67 6.40 -21.51
CA TYR A 321 1.99 5.33 -22.25
C TYR A 321 0.76 5.87 -23.00
N GLY A 322 -0.07 6.68 -22.34
CA GLY A 322 -1.21 7.36 -22.98
C GLY A 322 -0.78 8.28 -24.13
N ALA A 323 0.36 8.96 -23.98
CA ALA A 323 0.97 9.80 -24.99
C ALA A 323 1.73 9.03 -26.10
N LYS A 324 1.74 7.68 -26.05
CA LYS A 324 2.49 6.80 -26.96
C LYS A 324 4.01 7.04 -26.97
N LYS A 325 4.57 7.66 -25.92
CA LYS A 325 6.02 7.90 -25.76
C LYS A 325 6.69 6.67 -25.12
N TYR A 326 6.73 5.56 -25.85
CA TYR A 326 7.13 4.25 -25.31
C TYR A 326 8.59 4.20 -24.87
N ASP A 327 9.51 4.93 -25.50
CA ASP A 327 10.89 5.07 -25.06
C ASP A 327 10.98 5.56 -23.61
N ARG A 328 10.21 6.61 -23.29
CA ARG A 328 10.18 7.17 -21.94
C ARG A 328 9.57 6.21 -20.94
N VAL A 329 8.55 5.44 -21.34
CA VAL A 329 7.95 4.39 -20.51
C VAL A 329 8.99 3.32 -20.17
N ARG A 330 9.73 2.82 -21.18
CA ARG A 330 10.79 1.81 -21.01
C ARG A 330 11.94 2.35 -20.15
N GLN A 331 12.37 3.57 -20.37
CA GLN A 331 13.41 4.23 -19.57
C GLN A 331 12.99 4.39 -18.11
N ALA A 332 11.76 4.87 -17.87
CA ALA A 332 11.22 5.04 -16.53
C ALA A 332 11.10 3.68 -15.79
N TYR A 333 10.64 2.64 -16.49
CA TYR A 333 10.57 1.30 -15.90
C TYR A 333 11.95 0.77 -15.52
N ARG A 334 12.93 0.88 -16.41
CA ARG A 334 14.32 0.45 -16.13
C ARG A 334 14.90 1.19 -14.93
N TYR A 335 14.77 2.49 -14.83
CA TYR A 335 15.28 3.26 -13.69
C TYR A 335 14.61 2.88 -12.38
N SER A 336 13.29 2.66 -12.38
CA SER A 336 12.56 2.23 -11.20
C SER A 336 12.97 0.84 -10.74
N VAL A 337 13.12 -0.11 -11.67
CA VAL A 337 13.60 -1.47 -11.37
C VAL A 337 15.04 -1.42 -10.85
N THR A 338 15.93 -0.67 -11.51
CA THR A 338 17.32 -0.55 -11.06
C THR A 338 17.40 0.04 -9.66
N ALA A 339 16.70 1.15 -9.38
CA ALA A 339 16.67 1.76 -8.07
C ALA A 339 16.15 0.79 -6.99
N CYS A 340 15.06 0.08 -7.28
CA CYS A 340 14.50 -0.93 -6.39
C CYS A 340 15.47 -2.09 -6.14
N THR A 341 16.14 -2.59 -7.20
CA THR A 341 17.08 -3.71 -7.09
C THR A 341 18.32 -3.31 -6.27
N VAL A 342 18.85 -2.11 -6.48
CA VAL A 342 20.00 -1.62 -5.69
C VAL A 342 19.65 -1.55 -4.21
N ILE A 343 18.51 -0.94 -3.87
CA ILE A 343 18.04 -0.83 -2.48
C ILE A 343 17.78 -2.23 -1.91
N ALA A 344 17.09 -3.09 -2.65
CA ALA A 344 16.78 -4.45 -2.24
C ALA A 344 18.05 -5.29 -1.98
N THR A 345 19.10 -5.08 -2.79
CA THR A 345 20.40 -5.73 -2.59
C THR A 345 21.10 -5.23 -1.33
N ILE A 346 21.02 -3.94 -1.02
CA ILE A 346 21.55 -3.38 0.25
C ILE A 346 20.84 -4.03 1.44
N PHE A 347 19.50 -4.09 1.42
CA PHE A 347 18.72 -4.72 2.49
C PHE A 347 19.02 -6.22 2.60
N PHE A 348 19.20 -6.92 1.47
CA PHE A 348 19.63 -8.32 1.47
C PHE A 348 20.94 -8.51 2.26
N PHE A 349 21.97 -7.73 1.96
CA PHE A 349 23.21 -7.81 2.70
C PHE A 349 23.03 -7.45 4.18
N CYS A 350 22.23 -6.45 4.51
CA CYS A 350 21.93 -6.12 5.90
C CYS A 350 21.26 -7.30 6.63
N PHE A 351 20.32 -7.97 6.00
CA PHE A 351 19.60 -9.11 6.60
C PHE A 351 20.49 -10.35 6.75
N GLN A 352 21.44 -10.55 5.83
CA GLN A 352 22.34 -11.70 5.91
C GLN A 352 23.51 -11.49 6.89
N ILE A 353 24.04 -10.25 6.98
CA ILE A 353 25.24 -9.95 7.78
C ILE A 353 24.87 -9.56 9.23
N PHE A 354 23.79 -8.82 9.43
CA PHE A 354 23.41 -8.23 10.72
C PHE A 354 22.08 -8.73 11.29
N PRO A 355 21.70 -10.03 11.18
CA PRO A 355 20.38 -10.50 11.60
C PRO A 355 20.17 -10.34 13.11
N HIS A 356 21.19 -10.62 13.93
CA HIS A 356 21.13 -10.50 15.39
C HIS A 356 20.83 -9.05 15.83
N GLN A 357 21.55 -8.10 15.26
CA GLN A 357 21.40 -6.67 15.57
C GLN A 357 20.01 -6.17 15.16
N ILE A 358 19.54 -6.59 13.98
CA ILE A 358 18.21 -6.20 13.47
C ILE A 358 17.10 -6.71 14.38
N VAL A 359 17.15 -7.98 14.78
CA VAL A 359 16.18 -8.56 15.70
C VAL A 359 16.27 -7.91 17.08
N GLY A 360 17.49 -7.64 17.56
CA GLY A 360 17.77 -7.01 18.85
C GLY A 360 17.23 -5.59 19.00
N ILE A 361 17.00 -4.84 17.90
CA ILE A 361 16.35 -3.52 17.93
C ILE A 361 14.92 -3.62 18.48
N PHE A 362 14.22 -4.74 18.25
CA PHE A 362 12.80 -4.91 18.62
C PHE A 362 12.62 -5.51 20.03
N GLY A 363 13.68 -5.88 20.73
CA GLY A 363 13.60 -6.37 22.09
C GLY A 363 14.65 -7.42 22.44
N THR A 364 14.59 -7.86 23.71
CA THR A 364 15.42 -8.94 24.24
C THR A 364 14.60 -10.21 24.35
N GLY A 365 15.25 -11.36 24.15
CA GLY A 365 14.61 -12.67 24.22
C GLY A 365 15.55 -13.77 24.66
N SER A 366 15.04 -15.00 24.76
CA SER A 366 15.83 -16.19 25.05
C SER A 366 16.79 -16.54 23.89
N ASN A 367 17.79 -17.38 24.15
CA ASN A 367 18.65 -17.89 23.10
C ASN A 367 17.87 -18.57 21.98
N LEU A 368 16.79 -19.30 22.30
CA LEU A 368 15.92 -19.96 21.32
C LEU A 368 15.18 -18.93 20.45
N TYR A 369 14.77 -17.79 21.05
CA TYR A 369 14.15 -16.69 20.30
C TYR A 369 15.10 -16.15 19.22
N PHE A 370 16.35 -15.81 19.61
CA PHE A 370 17.33 -15.28 18.64
C PHE A 370 17.71 -16.32 17.59
N GLN A 371 17.92 -17.61 17.98
CA GLN A 371 18.20 -18.67 17.03
C GLN A 371 17.10 -18.80 15.96
N PHE A 372 15.84 -18.83 16.37
CA PHE A 372 14.73 -18.92 15.43
C PHE A 372 14.62 -17.65 14.56
N ALA A 373 14.68 -16.47 15.16
CA ALA A 373 14.50 -15.20 14.46
C ALA A 373 15.61 -14.97 13.42
N GLU A 374 16.87 -15.21 13.77
CA GLU A 374 18.00 -15.08 12.85
C GLU A 374 17.92 -16.06 11.68
N ARG A 375 17.58 -17.32 11.98
CA ARG A 375 17.41 -18.36 10.96
C ARG A 375 16.23 -18.02 10.05
N TYR A 376 15.11 -17.61 10.61
CA TYR A 376 13.93 -17.21 9.84
C TYR A 376 14.22 -15.98 8.97
N LEU A 377 14.88 -14.95 9.52
CA LEU A 377 15.24 -13.74 8.77
C LEU A 377 16.13 -14.07 7.59
N LYS A 378 17.20 -14.87 7.81
CA LYS A 378 18.15 -15.24 6.77
C LYS A 378 17.53 -16.07 5.66
N ILE A 379 16.68 -17.05 6.01
CA ILE A 379 16.08 -17.97 5.03
C ILE A 379 14.89 -17.31 4.35
N PHE A 380 13.90 -16.81 5.12
CA PHE A 380 12.67 -16.26 4.56
C PHE A 380 12.92 -15.02 3.71
N MET A 381 13.89 -14.17 4.10
CA MET A 381 14.26 -12.95 3.38
C MET A 381 15.43 -13.16 2.41
N PHE A 382 15.78 -14.42 2.08
CA PHE A 382 16.90 -14.70 1.19
C PHE A 382 16.76 -14.08 -0.20
N MET A 383 15.56 -14.04 -0.75
CA MET A 383 15.26 -13.46 -2.07
C MET A 383 14.96 -11.95 -2.04
N THR A 384 15.26 -11.25 -0.95
CA THR A 384 14.98 -9.80 -0.82
C THR A 384 15.53 -8.99 -1.99
N PHE A 385 16.73 -9.32 -2.50
CA PHE A 385 17.34 -8.63 -3.65
C PHE A 385 16.49 -8.69 -4.93
N ALA A 386 15.64 -9.68 -5.07
CA ALA A 386 14.75 -9.86 -6.21
C ALA A 386 13.32 -9.36 -5.94
N ASN A 387 12.92 -9.27 -4.66
CA ASN A 387 11.54 -9.03 -4.25
C ASN A 387 11.04 -7.62 -4.59
N GLY A 388 11.93 -6.64 -4.74
CA GLY A 388 11.56 -5.27 -5.13
C GLY A 388 10.98 -5.14 -6.54
N ILE A 389 11.26 -6.08 -7.45
CA ILE A 389 10.79 -6.02 -8.85
C ILE A 389 9.30 -6.29 -8.96
N GLN A 390 8.74 -7.14 -8.12
CA GLN A 390 7.33 -7.53 -8.17
C GLN A 390 6.37 -6.34 -7.94
N PRO A 391 6.48 -5.52 -6.87
CA PRO A 391 5.59 -4.37 -6.68
C PRO A 391 5.78 -3.28 -7.76
N VAL A 392 7.00 -3.12 -8.30
CA VAL A 392 7.26 -2.21 -9.42
C VAL A 392 6.54 -2.69 -10.67
N SER A 393 6.63 -3.98 -11.01
CA SER A 393 5.98 -4.56 -12.19
C SER A 393 4.46 -4.56 -12.06
N SER A 394 3.91 -4.87 -10.89
CA SER A 394 2.47 -4.79 -10.64
C SER A 394 1.93 -3.37 -10.82
N GLY A 395 2.62 -2.38 -10.23
CA GLY A 395 2.29 -0.96 -10.40
C GLY A 395 2.43 -0.47 -11.84
N PHE A 396 3.43 -0.96 -12.56
CA PHE A 396 3.66 -0.67 -13.97
C PHE A 396 2.49 -1.15 -14.83
N PHE A 397 2.11 -2.42 -14.76
CA PHE A 397 1.00 -2.96 -15.56
C PHE A 397 -0.33 -2.27 -15.26
N THR A 398 -0.60 -1.95 -13.99
CA THR A 398 -1.77 -1.18 -13.59
C THR A 398 -1.76 0.21 -14.23
N SER A 399 -0.61 0.90 -14.21
CA SER A 399 -0.48 2.27 -14.70
C SER A 399 -0.60 2.40 -16.21
N ILE A 400 -0.19 1.37 -16.97
CA ILE A 400 -0.32 1.33 -18.45
C ILE A 400 -1.67 0.77 -18.93
N GLY A 401 -2.62 0.56 -18.02
CA GLY A 401 -3.99 0.12 -18.37
C GLY A 401 -4.16 -1.39 -18.52
N MET A 402 -3.16 -2.20 -18.15
CA MET A 402 -3.20 -3.67 -18.30
C MET A 402 -3.74 -4.34 -17.04
N ALA A 403 -5.03 -4.13 -16.72
CA ALA A 403 -5.67 -4.62 -15.50
C ALA A 403 -5.44 -6.12 -15.23
N LYS A 404 -5.60 -6.97 -16.23
CA LYS A 404 -5.44 -8.43 -16.09
C LYS A 404 -4.02 -8.81 -15.66
N LEU A 405 -2.99 -8.21 -16.27
CA LEU A 405 -1.59 -8.47 -15.90
C LEU A 405 -1.27 -7.89 -14.52
N GLY A 406 -1.81 -6.72 -14.17
CA GLY A 406 -1.69 -6.16 -12.83
C GLY A 406 -2.25 -7.08 -11.76
N ILE A 407 -3.44 -7.67 -11.97
CA ILE A 407 -4.06 -8.63 -11.06
C ILE A 407 -3.20 -9.91 -10.95
N VAL A 408 -2.79 -10.48 -12.09
CA VAL A 408 -1.93 -11.67 -12.07
C VAL A 408 -0.64 -11.40 -11.30
N MET A 409 0.04 -10.28 -11.55
CA MET A 409 1.26 -9.91 -10.84
C MET A 409 1.04 -9.74 -9.33
N SER A 410 -0.08 -9.10 -8.95
CA SER A 410 -0.41 -8.91 -7.53
C SER A 410 -0.67 -10.23 -6.80
N LEU A 411 -1.37 -11.17 -7.44
CA LEU A 411 -1.74 -12.45 -6.86
C LEU A 411 -0.60 -13.47 -6.87
N THR A 412 0.33 -13.36 -7.83
CA THR A 412 1.36 -14.37 -8.08
C THR A 412 2.13 -14.71 -6.82
N ARG A 413 2.67 -13.71 -6.12
CA ARG A 413 3.48 -13.92 -4.93
C ARG A 413 2.65 -14.44 -3.76
N GLN A 414 1.53 -13.79 -3.46
CA GLN A 414 0.79 -14.02 -2.22
C GLN A 414 -0.09 -15.25 -2.29
N VAL A 415 -0.92 -15.36 -3.34
CA VAL A 415 -1.98 -16.37 -3.42
C VAL A 415 -1.53 -17.58 -4.23
N ILE A 416 -0.82 -17.36 -5.35
CA ILE A 416 -0.48 -18.47 -6.26
C ILE A 416 0.69 -19.27 -5.71
N PHE A 417 1.71 -18.61 -5.13
CA PHE A 417 2.89 -19.29 -4.65
C PHE A 417 2.98 -19.36 -3.12
N LEU A 418 2.97 -18.20 -2.40
CA LEU A 418 3.24 -18.21 -0.98
C LEU A 418 2.19 -18.98 -0.18
N LEU A 419 0.91 -18.74 -0.42
CA LEU A 419 -0.17 -19.38 0.34
C LEU A 419 -0.15 -20.92 0.24
N PRO A 420 -0.04 -21.55 -0.94
CA PRO A 420 0.11 -23.00 -1.02
C PRO A 420 1.40 -23.50 -0.37
N LEU A 421 2.52 -22.82 -0.55
CA LEU A 421 3.80 -23.26 -0.02
C LEU A 421 3.86 -23.24 1.51
N ILE A 422 3.29 -22.20 2.15
CA ILE A 422 3.23 -22.15 3.63
C ILE A 422 2.29 -23.20 4.23
N ILE A 423 1.37 -23.76 3.44
CA ILE A 423 0.48 -24.88 3.85
C ILE A 423 1.16 -26.22 3.61
N ILE A 424 1.78 -26.41 2.43
CA ILE A 424 2.28 -27.71 1.97
C ILE A 424 3.64 -28.05 2.60
N PHE A 425 4.59 -27.11 2.63
CA PHE A 425 5.96 -27.39 3.10
C PHE A 425 6.04 -27.81 4.57
N PRO A 426 5.26 -27.21 5.49
CA PRO A 426 5.26 -27.67 6.88
C PRO A 426 4.78 -29.10 7.07
N LEU A 427 4.03 -29.69 6.14
CA LEU A 427 3.62 -31.10 6.20
C LEU A 427 4.83 -32.05 6.14
N PHE A 428 5.90 -31.65 5.44
CA PHE A 428 7.11 -32.46 5.23
C PHE A 428 8.30 -32.01 6.08
N MET A 429 8.38 -30.71 6.38
CA MET A 429 9.55 -30.09 7.02
C MET A 429 9.23 -29.47 8.39
N GLY A 430 8.01 -29.61 8.89
CA GLY A 430 7.59 -28.95 10.13
C GLY A 430 7.72 -27.42 10.02
N ILE A 431 8.10 -26.77 11.12
CA ILE A 431 8.19 -25.29 11.17
C ILE A 431 9.23 -24.70 10.18
N ASP A 432 10.26 -25.48 9.85
CA ASP A 432 11.27 -25.05 8.87
C ASP A 432 10.68 -24.86 7.47
N GLY A 433 9.62 -25.63 7.12
CA GLY A 433 8.91 -25.48 5.84
C GLY A 433 8.36 -24.09 5.61
N VAL A 434 7.94 -23.39 6.67
CA VAL A 434 7.47 -22.00 6.57
C VAL A 434 8.61 -21.06 6.13
N MET A 435 9.84 -21.32 6.61
CA MET A 435 10.98 -20.49 6.27
C MET A 435 11.34 -20.55 4.78
N TYR A 436 11.25 -21.74 4.19
CA TYR A 436 11.60 -21.97 2.77
C TYR A 436 10.49 -21.53 1.80
N ALA A 437 9.24 -21.41 2.27
CA ALA A 437 8.12 -20.97 1.43
C ALA A 437 8.34 -19.55 0.86
N GLY A 438 8.90 -18.62 1.65
CA GLY A 438 9.17 -17.25 1.24
C GLY A 438 10.06 -17.14 0.01
N PRO A 439 11.32 -17.63 0.07
CA PRO A 439 12.27 -17.50 -1.05
C PRO A 439 11.77 -18.14 -2.35
N ILE A 440 11.08 -19.28 -2.26
CA ILE A 440 10.58 -19.99 -3.43
C ILE A 440 9.43 -19.20 -4.08
N ALA A 441 8.51 -18.64 -3.26
CA ALA A 441 7.46 -17.78 -3.76
C ALA A 441 8.02 -16.50 -4.40
N ASP A 442 9.02 -15.90 -3.78
CA ASP A 442 9.69 -14.69 -4.28
C ASP A 442 10.44 -14.97 -5.59
N ALA A 443 11.17 -16.10 -5.70
CA ALA A 443 11.85 -16.50 -6.93
C ALA A 443 10.87 -16.72 -8.09
N ALA A 444 9.77 -17.42 -7.84
CA ALA A 444 8.75 -17.68 -8.85
C ALA A 444 8.07 -16.36 -9.30
N ALA A 445 7.72 -15.48 -8.36
CA ALA A 445 7.15 -14.18 -8.67
C ALA A 445 8.13 -13.28 -9.46
N PHE A 446 9.41 -13.31 -9.11
CA PHE A 446 10.47 -12.59 -9.80
C PHE A 446 10.61 -13.03 -11.26
N VAL A 447 10.66 -14.34 -11.52
CA VAL A 447 10.77 -14.89 -12.88
C VAL A 447 9.58 -14.46 -13.72
N LEU A 448 8.36 -14.59 -13.21
CA LEU A 448 7.16 -14.18 -13.92
C LEU A 448 7.13 -12.66 -14.18
N ALA A 449 7.53 -11.85 -13.20
CA ALA A 449 7.60 -10.40 -13.38
C ALA A 449 8.56 -10.01 -14.52
N ILE A 450 9.74 -10.64 -14.60
CA ILE A 450 10.69 -10.42 -15.68
C ILE A 450 10.13 -10.86 -17.04
N VAL A 451 9.52 -12.05 -17.11
CA VAL A 451 8.98 -12.59 -18.36
C VAL A 451 7.91 -11.67 -18.93
N PHE A 452 6.93 -11.29 -18.13
CA PHE A 452 5.85 -10.42 -18.58
C PHE A 452 6.34 -8.99 -18.90
N ALA A 453 7.24 -8.43 -18.08
CA ALA A 453 7.80 -7.12 -18.34
C ALA A 453 8.61 -7.11 -19.65
N ARG A 454 9.49 -8.09 -19.88
CA ARG A 454 10.27 -8.20 -21.12
C ARG A 454 9.38 -8.33 -22.35
N ARG A 455 8.31 -9.15 -22.25
CA ARG A 455 7.35 -9.32 -23.34
C ARG A 455 6.67 -7.99 -23.71
N GLU A 456 6.21 -7.24 -22.71
CA GLU A 456 5.49 -6.00 -22.97
C GLU A 456 6.40 -4.86 -23.42
N LEU A 457 7.58 -4.73 -22.81
CA LEU A 457 8.59 -3.76 -23.25
C LEU A 457 9.10 -4.06 -24.68
N GLY A 458 9.13 -5.34 -25.06
CA GLY A 458 9.44 -5.76 -26.45
C GLY A 458 8.38 -5.30 -27.43
N LYS A 459 7.09 -5.45 -27.11
CA LYS A 459 5.99 -4.94 -27.96
C LYS A 459 6.04 -3.43 -28.13
N MET A 460 6.33 -2.69 -27.04
CA MET A 460 6.50 -1.23 -27.11
C MET A 460 7.63 -0.84 -28.05
N ARG A 461 8.75 -1.57 -28.04
CA ARG A 461 9.87 -1.35 -28.96
C ARG A 461 9.47 -1.58 -30.42
N SER A 462 8.73 -2.64 -30.69
CA SER A 462 8.26 -2.94 -32.05
C SER A 462 7.26 -1.89 -32.57
N ALA A 463 6.40 -1.36 -31.70
CA ALA A 463 5.43 -0.32 -32.02
C ALA A 463 6.04 1.06 -32.29
N GLU A 464 7.31 1.30 -31.94
CA GLU A 464 8.04 2.53 -32.27
C GLU A 464 8.75 2.43 -33.61
N ILE A 465 9.08 1.22 -34.04
CA ILE A 465 9.81 0.97 -35.31
C ILE A 465 8.82 0.88 -36.46
N ALA A 466 7.55 0.52 -36.20
CA ALA A 466 6.46 0.47 -37.17
C ALA A 466 5.76 1.82 -37.33
#